data_85ca189f049717cdc4f447fd7ff6842b
#
_entry.id   85ca189f049717cdc4f447fd7ff6842b
#
_cell.length_a   1.000
_cell.length_b   1.000
_cell.length_c   1.000
_cell.angle_alpha   90.00
_cell.angle_beta   90.00
_cell.angle_gamma   90.00
#
_symmetry.space_group_name_H-M   'P 1'
#
loop_
_entity.id
_entity.type
_entity.pdbx_description
1 polymer ?
#
loop_
_entity_poly.entity_id
_entity_poly.type
_entity_poly.pdbx_seq_one_letter_code
_entity_poly.pdbx_strand_id
1 'polypeptide(L)'
;NDNIKALNFNFSIQENDYKLDKILFKFNKINFNSEFLNIKQENNKYSVKGNLSNKKNKINNDLILLIFKNNFQNINFANSTFISNSEFTFDLNKKFKIKNLKISSQLNFDDLILKYESYKIKNFIKNYNNLISFKKSEINFKYSDEKFLIDGSSEYYIDKNYKDLIQFKIEKSKNKTKFETFLNLKNLEIIVRDIAYKKIKDDEATLQINGFTNNKKIFFNQINYKESDNKIELNDLEINNNKILNIDKINLDFLNVYNFKNQIDLIKNNNNYSLNGKSFDSTQLINNISNSESDNNFFEIFENFNSTIKVNIDEVKLDKNNIVNNFN
;
A
#
# COMPACT_ATOMS: atom_id res chain seq x y z
N ASN A 1 17.29 -3.61 26.11
CA ASN A 1 16.81 -4.32 27.31
C ASN A 1 15.33 -4.06 27.47
N ASP A 2 14.53 -5.01 26.96
CA ASP A 2 13.07 -4.96 27.05
C ASP A 2 12.67 -5.55 28.41
N ASN A 3 12.32 -4.70 29.35
CA ASN A 3 11.96 -5.13 30.71
C ASN A 3 10.47 -4.91 30.96
N ILE A 4 9.80 -5.97 31.43
CA ILE A 4 8.47 -5.85 32.03
C ILE A 4 8.64 -5.21 33.41
N LYS A 5 7.87 -4.16 33.70
CA LYS A 5 7.88 -3.45 34.99
C LYS A 5 6.43 -3.39 35.51
N ALA A 6 6.33 -3.24 36.85
CA ALA A 6 5.07 -3.07 37.56
C ALA A 6 4.03 -4.18 37.23
N LEU A 7 4.47 -5.44 37.23
CA LEU A 7 3.59 -6.59 37.02
C LEU A 7 2.71 -6.83 38.23
N ASN A 8 1.40 -6.83 38.04
CA ASN A 8 0.39 -7.15 39.07
C ASN A 8 -0.65 -8.08 38.44
N PHE A 9 -1.11 -9.11 39.15
CA PHE A 9 -2.11 -10.06 38.72
C PHE A 9 -2.71 -10.85 39.90
N ASN A 10 -3.92 -11.39 39.71
CA ASN A 10 -4.47 -12.44 40.55
C ASN A 10 -4.14 -13.80 39.92
N PHE A 11 -3.91 -14.81 40.78
CA PHE A 11 -3.55 -16.16 40.34
C PHE A 11 -4.42 -17.19 41.00
N SER A 12 -4.91 -18.17 40.22
CA SER A 12 -5.64 -19.33 40.72
C SER A 12 -5.22 -20.60 39.98
N ILE A 13 -5.26 -21.73 40.67
CA ILE A 13 -4.93 -23.06 40.14
C ILE A 13 -6.12 -23.97 40.42
N GLN A 14 -6.56 -24.70 39.42
CA GLN A 14 -7.53 -25.78 39.53
C GLN A 14 -7.03 -26.98 38.72
N GLU A 15 -6.62 -28.04 39.37
CA GLU A 15 -5.99 -29.21 38.72
C GLU A 15 -4.80 -28.82 37.80
N ASN A 16 -4.99 -28.98 36.49
CA ASN A 16 -4.01 -28.64 35.46
C ASN A 16 -4.25 -27.30 34.77
N ASP A 17 -5.20 -26.51 35.27
CA ASP A 17 -5.56 -25.21 34.75
C ASP A 17 -5.01 -24.12 35.67
N TYR A 18 -4.19 -23.23 35.09
CA TYR A 18 -3.62 -22.04 35.73
C TYR A 18 -4.27 -20.81 35.14
N LYS A 19 -4.87 -19.98 35.96
CA LYS A 19 -5.55 -18.77 35.53
C LYS A 19 -4.94 -17.54 36.18
N LEU A 20 -4.55 -16.56 35.36
CA LEU A 20 -4.15 -15.26 35.80
C LEU A 20 -5.22 -14.24 35.37
N ASP A 21 -5.69 -13.43 36.28
CA ASP A 21 -6.73 -12.42 36.04
C ASP A 21 -6.25 -11.03 36.42
N LYS A 22 -6.84 -10.02 35.81
CA LYS A 22 -6.57 -8.60 36.12
C LYS A 22 -5.09 -8.26 36.01
N ILE A 23 -4.46 -8.74 34.96
CA ILE A 23 -3.03 -8.57 34.75
C ILE A 23 -2.74 -7.14 34.30
N LEU A 24 -1.90 -6.44 35.02
CA LEU A 24 -1.42 -5.12 34.69
C LEU A 24 0.09 -5.14 34.61
N PHE A 25 0.68 -4.62 33.55
CA PHE A 25 2.12 -4.48 33.43
C PHE A 25 2.51 -3.34 32.51
N LYS A 26 3.76 -2.95 32.62
CA LYS A 26 4.36 -1.92 31.77
C LYS A 26 5.49 -2.54 30.94
N PHE A 27 5.41 -2.36 29.63
CA PHE A 27 6.44 -2.79 28.68
C PHE A 27 6.80 -1.63 27.76
N ASN A 28 8.08 -1.31 27.65
CA ASN A 28 8.59 -0.20 26.82
C ASN A 28 7.82 1.12 27.02
N LYS A 29 7.51 1.49 28.27
CA LYS A 29 6.74 2.67 28.67
C LYS A 29 5.23 2.63 28.35
N ILE A 30 4.73 1.56 27.74
CA ILE A 30 3.31 1.35 27.47
C ILE A 30 2.69 0.53 28.59
N ASN A 31 1.55 0.97 29.10
CA ASN A 31 0.78 0.23 30.07
C ASN A 31 -0.17 -0.72 29.35
N PHE A 32 -0.04 -1.99 29.66
CA PHE A 32 -0.89 -3.06 29.15
C PHE A 32 -1.76 -3.62 30.28
N ASN A 33 -2.94 -4.06 29.89
CA ASN A 33 -3.81 -4.87 30.73
C ASN A 33 -4.25 -6.13 29.98
N SER A 34 -4.44 -7.19 30.73
CA SER A 34 -5.08 -8.41 30.26
C SER A 34 -6.15 -8.80 31.28
N GLU A 35 -7.33 -9.12 30.78
CA GLU A 35 -8.43 -9.56 31.64
C GLU A 35 -8.18 -10.98 32.12
N PHE A 36 -7.59 -11.80 31.28
CA PHE A 36 -7.27 -13.19 31.58
C PHE A 36 -6.06 -13.71 30.80
N LEU A 37 -5.35 -14.64 31.42
CA LEU A 37 -4.38 -15.54 30.80
C LEU A 37 -4.62 -16.94 31.35
N ASN A 38 -5.14 -17.83 30.53
CA ASN A 38 -5.40 -19.22 30.87
C ASN A 38 -4.28 -20.10 30.32
N ILE A 39 -3.72 -20.94 31.18
CA ILE A 39 -2.66 -21.90 30.83
C ILE A 39 -3.18 -23.27 31.24
N LYS A 40 -3.38 -24.17 30.27
CA LYS A 40 -3.81 -25.54 30.49
C LYS A 40 -2.67 -26.51 30.20
N GLN A 41 -2.36 -27.35 31.18
CA GLN A 41 -1.37 -28.39 30.99
C GLN A 41 -2.02 -29.63 30.37
N GLU A 42 -1.52 -30.04 29.22
CA GLU A 42 -2.00 -31.21 28.47
C GLU A 42 -0.81 -32.10 28.11
N ASN A 43 -0.72 -33.29 28.70
CA ASN A 43 0.35 -34.28 28.47
C ASN A 43 1.77 -33.65 28.43
N ASN A 44 2.24 -33.29 27.26
CA ASN A 44 3.62 -32.81 27.02
C ASN A 44 3.70 -31.34 26.60
N LYS A 45 2.62 -30.56 26.72
CA LYS A 45 2.56 -29.15 26.33
C LYS A 45 1.68 -28.34 27.30
N TYR A 46 1.85 -27.03 27.24
CA TYR A 46 0.94 -26.08 27.86
C TYR A 46 0.24 -25.29 26.75
N SER A 47 -1.09 -25.32 26.75
CA SER A 47 -1.90 -24.48 25.87
C SER A 47 -2.19 -23.17 26.57
N VAL A 48 -1.84 -22.05 25.94
CA VAL A 48 -1.98 -20.72 26.50
C VAL A 48 -2.99 -19.92 25.66
N LYS A 49 -3.96 -19.30 26.33
CA LYS A 49 -4.93 -18.38 25.72
C LYS A 49 -5.03 -17.13 26.59
N GLY A 50 -5.01 -15.97 25.96
CA GLY A 50 -5.15 -14.71 26.70
C GLY A 50 -5.57 -13.56 25.79
N ASN A 51 -5.83 -12.44 26.42
CA ASN A 51 -6.03 -11.18 25.75
C ASN A 51 -4.99 -10.15 26.22
N LEU A 52 -4.83 -9.11 25.44
CA LEU A 52 -3.92 -8.00 25.74
C LEU A 52 -4.49 -6.70 25.16
N SER A 53 -4.63 -5.70 25.99
CA SER A 53 -5.09 -4.40 25.54
C SER A 53 -4.23 -3.27 26.12
N ASN A 54 -4.22 -2.13 25.47
CA ASN A 54 -3.66 -0.92 26.03
C ASN A 54 -4.63 0.25 25.88
N LYS A 55 -4.55 1.18 26.82
CA LYS A 55 -5.17 2.50 26.68
C LYS A 55 -4.32 3.34 25.73
N LYS A 56 -4.83 4.51 25.32
CA LYS A 56 -4.13 5.43 24.43
C LYS A 56 -2.69 5.72 24.88
N ASN A 57 -1.72 5.31 24.08
CA ASN A 57 -0.30 5.51 24.33
C ASN A 57 0.42 6.01 23.07
N LYS A 58 1.54 6.70 23.26
CA LYS A 58 2.43 7.05 22.15
C LYS A 58 3.30 5.85 21.77
N ILE A 59 3.40 5.60 20.47
CA ILE A 59 4.41 4.71 19.89
C ILE A 59 5.59 5.54 19.40
N ASN A 60 6.79 5.08 19.63
CA ASN A 60 7.99 5.63 19.01
C ASN A 60 8.38 4.82 17.77
N ASN A 61 9.28 5.38 16.96
CA ASN A 61 9.79 4.73 15.76
C ASN A 61 10.40 3.34 16.04
N ASP A 62 11.08 3.17 17.17
CA ASP A 62 11.76 1.91 17.51
C ASP A 62 10.78 0.74 17.64
N LEU A 63 9.60 0.98 18.23
CA LEU A 63 8.56 -0.04 18.35
C LEU A 63 7.96 -0.41 16.99
N ILE A 64 7.70 0.57 16.13
CA ILE A 64 7.18 0.33 14.78
C ILE A 64 8.21 -0.44 13.95
N LEU A 65 9.48 -0.04 14.01
CA LEU A 65 10.58 -0.73 13.33
C LEU A 65 10.81 -2.14 13.89
N LEU A 66 10.58 -2.38 15.17
CA LEU A 66 10.67 -3.71 15.78
C LEU A 66 9.60 -4.66 15.22
N ILE A 67 8.38 -4.17 15.00
CA ILE A 67 7.25 -4.94 14.46
C ILE A 67 7.43 -5.18 12.95
N PHE A 68 7.88 -4.17 12.22
CA PHE A 68 7.92 -4.16 10.74
C PHE A 68 9.32 -4.26 10.14
N LYS A 69 10.29 -4.69 10.87
CA LYS A 69 11.75 -4.71 10.75
C LYS A 69 12.41 -4.38 9.40
N ASN A 70 11.95 -4.85 8.27
CA ASN A 70 12.67 -4.74 7.00
C ASN A 70 11.83 -4.19 5.84
N ASN A 71 10.56 -3.87 6.06
CA ASN A 71 9.65 -3.47 4.99
C ASN A 71 9.56 -1.95 4.80
N PHE A 72 10.13 -1.14 5.72
CA PHE A 72 9.95 0.31 5.74
C PHE A 72 11.27 1.07 6.00
N GLN A 73 12.38 0.59 5.45
CA GLN A 73 13.72 1.18 5.69
C GLN A 73 13.82 2.67 5.30
N ASN A 74 12.99 3.12 4.37
CA ASN A 74 12.97 4.51 3.87
C ASN A 74 11.81 5.33 4.44
N ILE A 75 11.07 4.82 5.44
CA ILE A 75 9.91 5.51 6.03
C ILE A 75 10.23 5.89 7.46
N ASN A 76 10.17 7.17 7.77
CA ASN A 76 10.27 7.67 9.13
C ASN A 76 8.86 7.87 9.71
N PHE A 77 8.58 7.17 10.81
CA PHE A 77 7.34 7.32 11.55
C PHE A 77 7.52 8.40 12.62
N ALA A 78 6.71 9.44 12.61
CA ALA A 78 6.63 10.39 13.70
C ALA A 78 5.92 9.77 14.92
N ASN A 79 5.92 10.45 16.05
CA ASN A 79 5.20 9.98 17.25
C ASN A 79 3.72 9.81 16.98
N SER A 80 3.23 8.60 17.10
CA SER A 80 1.82 8.23 16.90
C SER A 80 1.19 7.80 18.20
N THR A 81 -0.12 7.97 18.34
CA THR A 81 -0.89 7.42 19.46
C THR A 81 -1.76 6.28 18.99
N PHE A 82 -1.87 5.24 19.81
CA PHE A 82 -2.64 4.06 19.47
C PHE A 82 -3.38 3.45 20.66
N ILE A 83 -4.42 2.71 20.34
CA ILE A 83 -5.15 1.81 21.23
C ILE A 83 -5.11 0.43 20.57
N SER A 84 -4.90 -0.62 21.34
CA SER A 84 -4.97 -1.99 20.83
C SER A 84 -5.83 -2.88 21.70
N ASN A 85 -6.47 -3.84 21.07
CA ASN A 85 -7.13 -4.96 21.68
C ASN A 85 -6.75 -6.24 20.93
N SER A 86 -6.15 -7.19 21.62
CA SER A 86 -5.57 -8.40 21.01
C SER A 86 -5.99 -9.64 21.77
N GLU A 87 -6.29 -10.69 21.03
CA GLU A 87 -6.41 -12.05 21.56
C GLU A 87 -5.27 -12.88 20.98
N PHE A 88 -4.76 -13.80 21.80
CA PHE A 88 -3.71 -14.70 21.37
C PHE A 88 -3.90 -16.11 21.92
N THR A 89 -3.40 -17.08 21.16
CA THR A 89 -3.27 -18.46 21.60
C THR A 89 -1.94 -19.02 21.13
N PHE A 90 -1.32 -19.87 21.93
CA PHE A 90 -0.12 -20.59 21.54
C PHE A 90 0.08 -21.83 22.41
N ASP A 91 0.91 -22.75 21.94
CA ASP A 91 1.37 -23.88 22.72
C ASP A 91 2.82 -23.64 23.18
N LEU A 92 3.13 -24.03 24.42
CA LEU A 92 4.50 -24.15 24.90
C LEU A 92 4.86 -25.63 25.00
N ASN A 93 5.96 -26.06 24.43
CA ASN A 93 6.49 -27.39 24.65
C ASN A 93 7.24 -27.49 26.00
N LYS A 94 7.71 -28.68 26.40
CA LYS A 94 8.47 -28.89 27.63
C LYS A 94 9.75 -28.03 27.75
N LYS A 95 10.29 -27.51 26.64
CA LYS A 95 11.42 -26.60 26.59
C LYS A 95 11.01 -25.13 26.55
N PHE A 96 9.74 -24.82 26.82
CA PHE A 96 9.11 -23.50 26.77
C PHE A 96 9.26 -22.79 25.41
N LYS A 97 9.37 -23.52 24.31
CA LYS A 97 9.35 -22.97 22.97
C LYS A 97 7.91 -22.80 22.50
N ILE A 98 7.59 -21.59 22.01
CA ILE A 98 6.28 -21.26 21.45
C ILE A 98 6.09 -21.99 20.13
N LYS A 99 4.90 -22.60 19.98
CA LYS A 99 4.39 -23.22 18.76
C LYS A 99 2.93 -22.81 18.53
N ASN A 100 2.46 -22.96 17.32
CA ASN A 100 1.05 -22.73 16.94
C ASN A 100 0.53 -21.34 17.37
N LEU A 101 1.42 -20.32 17.31
CA LEU A 101 1.05 -18.96 17.70
C LEU A 101 -0.02 -18.41 16.74
N LYS A 102 -1.14 -17.97 17.34
CA LYS A 102 -2.20 -17.23 16.66
C LYS A 102 -2.43 -15.92 17.40
N ILE A 103 -2.56 -14.84 16.66
CA ILE A 103 -2.85 -13.51 17.21
C ILE A 103 -3.96 -12.90 16.36
N SER A 104 -4.93 -12.28 16.99
CA SER A 104 -5.93 -11.42 16.36
C SER A 104 -5.95 -10.11 17.12
N SER A 105 -5.73 -9.00 16.43
CA SER A 105 -5.64 -7.66 17.04
C SER A 105 -6.44 -6.64 16.27
N GLN A 106 -7.12 -5.75 17.01
CA GLN A 106 -7.67 -4.51 16.50
C GLN A 106 -6.79 -3.37 16.99
N LEU A 107 -6.32 -2.54 16.07
CA LEU A 107 -5.42 -1.43 16.32
C LEU A 107 -6.07 -0.15 15.82
N ASN A 108 -6.25 0.82 16.70
CA ASN A 108 -6.78 2.13 16.33
C ASN A 108 -5.67 3.17 16.54
N PHE A 109 -5.32 3.87 15.47
CA PHE A 109 -4.37 4.97 15.51
C PHE A 109 -5.10 6.29 15.32
N ASP A 110 -4.91 7.23 16.25
CA ASP A 110 -5.49 8.56 16.10
C ASP A 110 -4.75 9.38 15.05
N ASP A 111 -3.43 9.27 15.06
CA ASP A 111 -2.54 10.03 14.19
C ASP A 111 -1.27 9.21 13.91
N LEU A 112 -1.06 8.86 12.66
CA LEU A 112 0.13 8.21 12.17
C LEU A 112 0.74 9.06 11.06
N ILE A 113 1.95 9.57 11.26
CA ILE A 113 2.63 10.42 10.28
C ILE A 113 3.77 9.63 9.67
N LEU A 114 3.72 9.45 8.35
CA LEU A 114 4.79 8.86 7.57
C LEU A 114 5.57 9.97 6.89
N LYS A 115 6.88 10.00 7.08
CA LYS A 115 7.79 10.79 6.28
C LYS A 115 8.33 9.91 5.16
N TYR A 116 7.94 10.20 3.93
CA TYR A 116 8.35 9.44 2.76
C TYR A 116 8.87 10.39 1.68
N GLU A 117 10.18 10.38 1.48
CA GLU A 117 10.82 11.21 0.47
C GLU A 117 10.76 10.53 -0.88
N SER A 118 9.94 11.06 -1.79
CA SER A 118 9.82 10.56 -3.16
C SER A 118 9.69 11.72 -4.13
N TYR A 119 10.73 11.96 -4.91
CA TYR A 119 10.66 12.92 -6.02
C TYR A 119 9.66 12.50 -7.10
N LYS A 120 9.46 11.17 -7.28
CA LYS A 120 8.49 10.65 -8.25
C LYS A 120 7.06 11.05 -7.89
N ILE A 121 6.68 10.99 -6.61
CA ILE A 121 5.34 11.41 -6.19
C ILE A 121 5.13 12.90 -6.43
N LYS A 122 6.15 13.74 -6.23
CA LYS A 122 6.08 15.19 -6.49
C LYS A 122 5.76 15.52 -7.94
N ASN A 123 6.15 14.67 -8.88
CA ASN A 123 5.86 14.87 -10.30
C ASN A 123 4.37 14.67 -10.62
N PHE A 124 3.66 13.88 -9.83
CA PHE A 124 2.24 13.57 -10.05
C PHE A 124 1.32 14.34 -9.10
N ILE A 125 1.73 14.58 -7.86
CA ILE A 125 0.90 15.21 -6.84
C ILE A 125 1.44 16.59 -6.53
N LYS A 126 0.68 17.60 -6.91
CA LYS A 126 0.98 18.98 -6.58
C LYS A 126 0.98 19.18 -5.05
N ASN A 127 1.95 19.91 -4.54
CA ASN A 127 2.10 20.23 -3.11
C ASN A 127 2.48 19.04 -2.21
N TYR A 128 2.93 17.90 -2.75
CA TYR A 128 3.48 16.82 -1.93
C TYR A 128 4.73 17.31 -1.16
N ASN A 129 4.67 17.25 0.15
CA ASN A 129 5.70 17.78 1.06
C ASN A 129 6.48 16.69 1.80
N ASN A 130 6.53 15.47 1.26
CA ASN A 130 7.16 14.27 1.86
C ASN A 130 6.49 13.77 3.14
N LEU A 131 5.31 14.28 3.49
CA LEU A 131 4.54 13.83 4.64
C LEU A 131 3.20 13.26 4.19
N ILE A 132 2.86 12.11 4.73
CA ILE A 132 1.53 11.51 4.61
C ILE A 132 1.04 11.27 6.04
N SER A 133 -0.04 11.94 6.41
CA SER A 133 -0.68 11.72 7.71
C SER A 133 -1.88 10.80 7.54
N PHE A 134 -2.03 9.85 8.45
CA PHE A 134 -3.19 8.98 8.54
C PHE A 134 -3.89 9.25 9.87
N LYS A 135 -5.20 9.47 9.81
CA LYS A 135 -6.00 9.74 11.00
C LYS A 135 -7.17 8.77 11.08
N LYS A 136 -7.64 8.51 12.29
CA LYS A 136 -8.76 7.58 12.53
C LYS A 136 -8.52 6.23 11.83
N SER A 137 -7.30 5.73 11.93
CA SER A 137 -6.94 4.47 11.30
C SER A 137 -7.47 3.31 12.13
N GLU A 138 -8.23 2.43 11.49
CA GLU A 138 -8.71 1.18 12.05
C GLU A 138 -8.03 0.04 11.31
N ILE A 139 -7.25 -0.76 12.02
CA ILE A 139 -6.42 -1.83 11.44
C ILE A 139 -6.71 -3.13 12.17
N ASN A 140 -7.08 -4.15 11.42
CA ASN A 140 -7.16 -5.53 11.89
C ASN A 140 -5.87 -6.25 11.51
N PHE A 141 -5.29 -6.94 12.47
CA PHE A 141 -4.11 -7.76 12.28
C PHE A 141 -4.41 -9.20 12.72
N LYS A 142 -4.12 -10.17 11.86
CA LYS A 142 -4.19 -11.60 12.17
C LYS A 142 -2.89 -12.27 11.82
N TYR A 143 -2.39 -13.10 12.73
CA TYR A 143 -1.20 -13.92 12.52
C TYR A 143 -1.51 -15.37 12.85
N SER A 144 -1.16 -16.29 11.98
CA SER A 144 -1.15 -17.73 12.24
C SER A 144 -0.23 -18.43 11.23
N ASP A 145 0.44 -19.50 11.67
CA ASP A 145 1.22 -20.39 10.81
C ASP A 145 2.19 -19.66 9.88
N GLU A 146 2.94 -18.72 10.43
CA GLU A 146 3.89 -17.85 9.70
C GLU A 146 3.25 -16.97 8.60
N LYS A 147 1.94 -16.84 8.61
CA LYS A 147 1.19 -15.93 7.75
C LYS A 147 0.61 -14.78 8.54
N PHE A 148 0.55 -13.61 7.94
CA PHE A 148 -0.22 -12.53 8.52
C PHE A 148 -1.15 -11.89 7.49
N LEU A 149 -2.27 -11.44 7.99
CA LEU A 149 -3.25 -10.62 7.29
C LEU A 149 -3.36 -9.30 8.03
N ILE A 150 -3.25 -8.21 7.28
CA ILE A 150 -3.52 -6.86 7.76
C ILE A 150 -4.57 -6.27 6.83
N ASP A 151 -5.67 -5.80 7.37
CA ASP A 151 -6.66 -5.03 6.64
C ASP A 151 -7.08 -3.81 7.45
N GLY A 152 -7.51 -2.76 6.78
CA GLY A 152 -7.92 -1.57 7.48
C GLY A 152 -8.34 -0.43 6.58
N SER A 153 -8.72 0.65 7.25
CA SER A 153 -9.08 1.91 6.61
C SER A 153 -8.52 3.10 7.39
N SER A 154 -8.35 4.21 6.71
CA SER A 154 -7.89 5.46 7.31
C SER A 154 -8.33 6.67 6.50
N GLU A 155 -8.49 7.79 7.16
CA GLU A 155 -8.42 9.10 6.51
C GLU A 155 -6.94 9.41 6.25
N TYR A 156 -6.57 9.78 5.02
CA TYR A 156 -5.21 10.17 4.72
C TYR A 156 -5.11 11.60 4.21
N TYR A 157 -3.96 12.24 4.46
CA TYR A 157 -3.66 13.63 4.13
C TYR A 157 -2.26 13.67 3.51
N ILE A 158 -2.16 14.13 2.29
CA ILE A 158 -0.86 14.37 1.60
C ILE A 158 -0.41 15.81 1.85
N ASP A 159 -1.36 16.71 1.99
CA ASP A 159 -1.18 18.06 2.51
C ASP A 159 -2.10 18.22 3.74
N LYS A 160 -1.76 19.09 4.67
CA LYS A 160 -2.55 19.32 5.92
C LYS A 160 -4.03 19.63 5.66
N ASN A 161 -4.35 20.10 4.46
CA ASN A 161 -5.67 20.62 4.10
C ASN A 161 -6.56 19.62 3.32
N TYR A 162 -6.01 18.49 2.83
CA TYR A 162 -6.75 17.60 1.93
C TYR A 162 -6.86 16.22 2.52
N LYS A 163 -8.10 15.83 2.76
CA LYS A 163 -8.49 14.58 3.39
C LYS A 163 -9.17 13.67 2.38
N ASP A 164 -8.65 12.49 2.20
CA ASP A 164 -9.28 11.41 1.44
C ASP A 164 -9.28 10.10 2.23
N LEU A 165 -9.89 9.05 1.69
CA LEU A 165 -10.00 7.75 2.34
C LEU A 165 -9.13 6.72 1.64
N ILE A 166 -8.48 5.88 2.44
CA ILE A 166 -7.77 4.69 1.99
C ILE A 166 -8.36 3.45 2.68
N GLN A 167 -8.50 2.38 1.91
CA GLN A 167 -8.74 1.02 2.40
C GLN A 167 -7.63 0.14 1.85
N PHE A 168 -7.17 -0.81 2.66
CA PHE A 168 -6.10 -1.69 2.24
C PHE A 168 -6.23 -3.09 2.86
N LYS A 169 -5.67 -4.07 2.16
CA LYS A 169 -5.51 -5.44 2.62
C LYS A 169 -4.15 -5.97 2.19
N ILE A 170 -3.42 -6.55 3.13
CA ILE A 170 -2.10 -7.13 2.91
C ILE A 170 -2.08 -8.53 3.49
N GLU A 171 -1.78 -9.52 2.64
CA GLU A 171 -1.57 -10.90 3.05
C GLU A 171 -0.11 -11.28 2.80
N LYS A 172 0.63 -11.62 3.83
CA LYS A 172 2.02 -12.09 3.69
C LYS A 172 2.14 -13.55 4.09
N SER A 173 2.76 -14.31 3.22
CA SER A 173 3.21 -15.68 3.47
C SER A 173 4.68 -15.79 3.03
N LYS A 174 5.49 -16.64 3.68
CA LYS A 174 6.95 -16.80 3.46
C LYS A 174 7.61 -15.85 2.42
N ASN A 175 7.38 -16.07 1.13
CA ASN A 175 8.05 -15.36 0.05
C ASN A 175 7.12 -14.45 -0.77
N LYS A 176 5.83 -14.44 -0.48
CA LYS A 176 4.84 -13.69 -1.26
C LYS A 176 4.05 -12.76 -0.36
N THR A 177 3.96 -11.50 -0.75
CA THR A 177 3.05 -10.53 -0.14
C THR A 177 2.04 -10.08 -1.17
N LYS A 178 0.76 -10.39 -0.96
CA LYS A 178 -0.34 -9.86 -1.76
C LYS A 178 -0.80 -8.55 -1.15
N PHE A 179 -1.26 -7.63 -1.99
CA PHE A 179 -1.83 -6.37 -1.55
C PHE A 179 -3.03 -5.97 -2.41
N GLU A 180 -3.99 -5.34 -1.77
CA GLU A 180 -5.14 -4.70 -2.38
C GLU A 180 -5.28 -3.32 -1.72
N THR A 181 -5.49 -2.29 -2.52
CA THR A 181 -5.64 -0.92 -2.03
C THR A 181 -6.71 -0.20 -2.83
N PHE A 182 -7.59 0.49 -2.13
CA PHE A 182 -8.55 1.42 -2.68
C PHE A 182 -8.29 2.81 -2.11
N LEU A 183 -8.12 3.79 -2.98
CA LEU A 183 -7.89 5.20 -2.64
C LEU A 183 -9.02 6.05 -3.22
N ASN A 184 -9.64 6.84 -2.38
CA ASN A 184 -10.41 7.99 -2.85
C ASN A 184 -9.41 9.12 -3.12
N LEU A 185 -9.55 9.82 -4.23
CA LEU A 185 -8.62 10.87 -4.68
C LEU A 185 -9.35 12.20 -4.93
N LYS A 186 -10.54 12.38 -4.37
CA LYS A 186 -11.39 13.57 -4.58
C LYS A 186 -10.63 14.85 -4.34
N ASN A 187 -9.91 14.91 -3.23
CA ASN A 187 -9.25 16.12 -2.77
C ASN A 187 -7.81 16.31 -3.29
N LEU A 188 -7.28 15.36 -4.05
CA LEU A 188 -5.96 15.46 -4.65
C LEU A 188 -5.99 16.12 -6.03
N GLU A 189 -5.05 17.01 -6.29
CA GLU A 189 -4.72 17.48 -7.63
C GLU A 189 -3.63 16.58 -8.21
N ILE A 190 -3.92 15.91 -9.34
CA ILE A 190 -3.00 14.98 -10.02
C ILE A 190 -2.66 15.53 -11.39
N ILE A 191 -1.38 15.51 -11.74
CA ILE A 191 -0.88 16.00 -13.03
C ILE A 191 -0.01 14.90 -13.63
N VAL A 192 -0.33 14.48 -14.86
CA VAL A 192 0.50 13.58 -15.67
C VAL A 192 0.90 14.34 -16.92
N ARG A 193 2.09 14.97 -16.88
CA ARG A 193 2.56 15.90 -17.90
C ARG A 193 2.73 15.25 -19.26
N ASP A 194 3.24 14.01 -19.31
CA ASP A 194 3.57 13.30 -20.56
C ASP A 194 2.36 13.05 -21.45
N ILE A 195 1.15 13.00 -20.89
CA ILE A 195 -0.12 12.83 -21.62
C ILE A 195 -1.04 14.04 -21.45
N ALA A 196 -0.50 15.16 -20.97
CA ALA A 196 -1.26 16.39 -20.71
C ALA A 196 -2.55 16.16 -19.87
N TYR A 197 -2.53 15.20 -18.95
CA TYR A 197 -3.68 14.90 -18.10
C TYR A 197 -3.59 15.67 -16.79
N LYS A 198 -4.73 16.19 -16.34
CA LYS A 198 -4.86 16.87 -15.06
C LYS A 198 -6.21 16.57 -14.42
N LYS A 199 -6.16 15.98 -13.22
CA LYS A 199 -7.32 15.95 -12.33
C LYS A 199 -7.28 17.15 -11.41
N ILE A 200 -8.35 17.91 -11.36
CA ILE A 200 -8.48 19.03 -10.43
C ILE A 200 -9.02 18.57 -9.06
N LYS A 201 -8.85 19.41 -8.06
CA LYS A 201 -9.44 19.19 -6.75
C LYS A 201 -10.97 19.19 -6.84
N ASP A 202 -11.61 18.46 -5.91
CA ASP A 202 -13.06 18.29 -5.73
C ASP A 202 -13.74 17.40 -6.79
N ASP A 203 -13.06 17.01 -7.87
CA ASP A 203 -13.58 15.99 -8.79
C ASP A 203 -13.48 14.60 -8.16
N GLU A 204 -14.58 13.86 -8.23
CA GLU A 204 -14.63 12.48 -7.71
C GLU A 204 -13.70 11.58 -8.52
N ALA A 205 -12.72 11.02 -7.85
CA ALA A 205 -11.81 10.05 -8.45
C ALA A 205 -11.45 8.93 -7.49
N THR A 206 -11.14 7.78 -8.04
CA THR A 206 -10.75 6.58 -7.28
C THR A 206 -9.57 5.88 -7.96
N LEU A 207 -8.74 5.23 -7.15
CA LEU A 207 -7.65 4.38 -7.60
C LEU A 207 -7.73 3.04 -6.88
N GLN A 208 -7.86 1.96 -7.64
CA GLN A 208 -7.77 0.60 -7.15
C GLN A 208 -6.47 -0.04 -7.63
N ILE A 209 -5.76 -0.67 -6.74
CA ILE A 209 -4.51 -1.37 -7.03
C ILE A 209 -4.58 -2.73 -6.36
N ASN A 210 -4.32 -3.80 -7.11
CA ASN A 210 -4.12 -5.12 -6.54
C ASN A 210 -2.92 -5.82 -7.20
N GLY A 211 -2.25 -6.66 -6.41
CA GLY A 211 -1.05 -7.33 -6.89
C GLY A 211 -0.34 -8.12 -5.81
N PHE A 212 0.90 -8.44 -6.09
CA PHE A 212 1.75 -9.11 -5.12
C PHE A 212 3.23 -8.80 -5.36
N THR A 213 4.03 -8.95 -4.30
CA THR A 213 5.48 -8.96 -4.41
C THR A 213 6.00 -10.38 -4.22
N ASN A 214 7.01 -10.73 -5.00
CA ASN A 214 7.76 -11.97 -4.85
C ASN A 214 9.25 -11.66 -5.00
N ASN A 215 10.02 -11.83 -3.93
CA ASN A 215 11.40 -11.38 -3.84
C ASN A 215 11.51 -9.87 -4.13
N LYS A 216 12.22 -9.49 -5.22
CA LYS A 216 12.43 -8.09 -5.63
C LYS A 216 11.45 -7.62 -6.71
N LYS A 217 10.58 -8.51 -7.20
CA LYS A 217 9.62 -8.19 -8.26
C LYS A 217 8.28 -7.78 -7.67
N ILE A 218 7.65 -6.81 -8.31
CA ILE A 218 6.30 -6.36 -8.01
C ILE A 218 5.42 -6.69 -9.22
N PHE A 219 4.32 -7.38 -8.96
CA PHE A 219 3.32 -7.72 -9.95
C PHE A 219 2.03 -6.98 -9.59
N PHE A 220 1.56 -6.13 -10.48
CA PHE A 220 0.26 -5.51 -10.41
C PHE A 220 -0.69 -6.28 -11.33
N ASN A 221 -1.60 -7.06 -10.75
CA ASN A 221 -2.62 -7.72 -11.55
C ASN A 221 -3.53 -6.68 -12.20
N GLN A 222 -3.83 -5.61 -11.46
CA GLN A 222 -4.66 -4.52 -11.94
C GLN A 222 -4.32 -3.21 -11.24
N ILE A 223 -4.27 -2.13 -12.04
CA ILE A 223 -4.33 -0.74 -11.59
C ILE A 223 -5.49 -0.11 -12.34
N ASN A 224 -6.48 0.40 -11.62
CA ASN A 224 -7.70 0.98 -12.19
C ASN A 224 -7.93 2.38 -11.59
N TYR A 225 -7.75 3.40 -12.41
CA TYR A 225 -8.06 4.78 -12.08
C TYR A 225 -9.35 5.21 -12.78
N LYS A 226 -10.22 5.89 -12.05
CA LYS A 226 -11.47 6.43 -12.54
C LYS A 226 -11.67 7.85 -12.04
N GLU A 227 -12.08 8.76 -12.92
CA GLU A 227 -12.48 10.13 -12.61
C GLU A 227 -13.61 10.53 -13.56
N SER A 228 -14.84 10.63 -13.08
CA SER A 228 -16.01 10.84 -13.94
C SER A 228 -16.02 9.86 -15.13
N ASP A 229 -15.91 10.37 -16.36
CA ASP A 229 -15.84 9.57 -17.60
C ASP A 229 -14.40 9.20 -18.01
N ASN A 230 -13.39 9.70 -17.27
CA ASN A 230 -11.99 9.36 -17.52
C ASN A 230 -11.63 8.03 -16.86
N LYS A 231 -10.92 7.17 -17.60
CA LYS A 231 -10.53 5.84 -17.15
C LYS A 231 -9.13 5.50 -17.62
N ILE A 232 -8.32 4.98 -16.70
CA ILE A 232 -6.99 4.44 -16.99
C ILE A 232 -6.90 3.07 -16.33
N GLU A 233 -6.66 2.03 -17.12
CA GLU A 233 -6.51 0.66 -16.63
C GLU A 233 -5.19 0.06 -17.11
N LEU A 234 -4.47 -0.58 -16.20
CA LEU A 234 -3.30 -1.39 -16.49
C LEU A 234 -3.52 -2.78 -15.92
N ASN A 235 -3.24 -3.80 -16.72
CA ASN A 235 -3.35 -5.19 -16.29
C ASN A 235 -2.01 -5.91 -16.47
N ASP A 236 -1.69 -6.78 -15.51
CA ASP A 236 -0.53 -7.66 -15.46
C ASP A 236 0.81 -6.93 -15.73
N LEU A 237 1.02 -5.85 -14.96
CA LEU A 237 2.25 -5.08 -14.99
C LEU A 237 3.29 -5.71 -14.05
N GLU A 238 4.45 -6.10 -14.61
CA GLU A 238 5.59 -6.60 -13.85
C GLU A 238 6.70 -5.55 -13.79
N ILE A 239 7.16 -5.24 -12.58
CA ILE A 239 8.25 -4.29 -12.32
C ILE A 239 9.37 -4.97 -11.54
N ASN A 240 10.61 -4.73 -11.94
CA ASN A 240 11.79 -5.11 -11.21
C ASN A 240 12.82 -3.97 -11.23
N ASN A 241 13.37 -3.61 -10.07
CA ASN A 241 14.32 -2.53 -9.92
C ASN A 241 13.87 -1.20 -10.60
N ASN A 242 12.60 -0.82 -10.42
CA ASN A 242 11.96 0.36 -11.01
C ASN A 242 11.86 0.36 -12.56
N LYS A 243 12.08 -0.78 -13.22
CA LYS A 243 11.94 -0.94 -14.67
C LYS A 243 10.80 -1.88 -14.99
N ILE A 244 10.02 -1.55 -16.02
CA ILE A 244 8.94 -2.42 -16.51
C ILE A 244 9.57 -3.60 -17.25
N LEU A 245 9.20 -4.81 -16.86
CA LEU A 245 9.58 -6.04 -17.53
C LEU A 245 8.46 -6.55 -18.44
N ASN A 246 7.23 -6.37 -18.03
CA ASN A 246 6.06 -6.82 -18.76
C ASN A 246 4.85 -5.95 -18.44
N ILE A 247 3.97 -5.80 -19.41
CA ILE A 247 2.62 -5.27 -19.25
C ILE A 247 1.71 -5.94 -20.29
N ASP A 248 0.59 -6.52 -19.87
CA ASP A 248 -0.25 -7.24 -20.82
C ASP A 248 -1.28 -6.32 -21.48
N LYS A 249 -1.82 -5.37 -20.73
CA LYS A 249 -2.80 -4.43 -21.28
C LYS A 249 -2.72 -3.06 -20.62
N ILE A 250 -2.81 -2.00 -21.44
CA ILE A 250 -3.13 -0.63 -21.02
C ILE A 250 -4.39 -0.19 -21.78
N ASN A 251 -5.36 0.37 -21.06
CA ASN A 251 -6.49 1.08 -21.64
C ASN A 251 -6.49 2.50 -21.12
N LEU A 252 -6.48 3.47 -22.02
CA LEU A 252 -6.58 4.89 -21.73
C LEU A 252 -7.81 5.46 -22.41
N ASP A 253 -8.71 6.03 -21.63
CA ASP A 253 -9.91 6.72 -22.11
C ASP A 253 -10.11 7.99 -21.27
N PHE A 254 -9.58 9.14 -21.74
CA PHE A 254 -9.61 10.38 -20.96
C PHE A 254 -9.61 11.63 -21.83
N LEU A 255 -10.11 12.74 -21.28
CA LEU A 255 -9.92 14.08 -21.82
C LEU A 255 -8.66 14.69 -21.23
N ASN A 256 -7.79 15.25 -22.08
CA ASN A 256 -6.62 15.99 -21.62
C ASN A 256 -6.96 17.47 -21.33
N VAL A 257 -5.97 18.25 -20.85
CA VAL A 257 -6.15 19.67 -20.50
C VAL A 257 -6.52 20.56 -21.70
N TYR A 258 -6.40 20.05 -22.91
CA TYR A 258 -6.75 20.74 -24.17
C TYR A 258 -8.12 20.30 -24.70
N ASN A 259 -8.90 19.58 -23.90
CA ASN A 259 -10.19 18.97 -24.29
C ASN A 259 -10.08 18.00 -25.47
N PHE A 260 -8.90 17.41 -25.69
CA PHE A 260 -8.74 16.37 -26.69
C PHE A 260 -8.99 15.00 -26.06
N LYS A 261 -9.87 14.20 -26.69
CA LYS A 261 -10.20 12.85 -26.23
C LYS A 261 -9.06 11.91 -26.61
N ASN A 262 -8.48 11.23 -25.62
CA ASN A 262 -7.50 10.17 -25.81
C ASN A 262 -8.19 8.84 -25.58
N GLN A 263 -8.21 7.98 -26.59
CA GLN A 263 -8.83 6.66 -26.52
C GLN A 263 -7.95 5.64 -27.22
N ILE A 264 -7.10 4.95 -26.44
CA ILE A 264 -6.13 3.97 -26.93
C ILE A 264 -6.07 2.74 -26.05
N ASP A 265 -5.77 1.61 -26.67
CA ASP A 265 -5.51 0.32 -26.07
C ASP A 265 -4.13 -0.21 -26.50
N LEU A 266 -3.25 -0.49 -25.56
CA LEU A 266 -2.05 -1.29 -25.78
C LEU A 266 -2.34 -2.71 -25.33
N ILE A 267 -2.15 -3.68 -26.20
CA ILE A 267 -2.40 -5.10 -25.92
C ILE A 267 -1.17 -5.91 -26.32
N LYS A 268 -0.70 -6.75 -25.42
CA LYS A 268 0.38 -7.70 -25.68
C LYS A 268 -0.12 -8.88 -26.49
N ASN A 269 0.58 -9.19 -27.58
CA ASN A 269 0.34 -10.33 -28.44
C ASN A 269 1.64 -11.15 -28.54
N ASN A 270 1.78 -12.19 -27.70
CA ASN A 270 3.03 -12.93 -27.52
C ASN A 270 4.18 -12.01 -27.08
N ASN A 271 5.20 -11.83 -27.94
CA ASN A 271 6.36 -10.97 -27.67
C ASN A 271 6.22 -9.55 -28.27
N ASN A 272 5.12 -9.24 -28.93
CA ASN A 272 4.86 -7.96 -29.58
C ASN A 272 3.68 -7.26 -28.95
N TYR A 273 3.49 -6.00 -29.30
CA TYR A 273 2.36 -5.20 -28.84
C TYR A 273 1.56 -4.66 -30.02
N SER A 274 0.27 -4.49 -29.79
CA SER A 274 -0.62 -3.73 -30.68
C SER A 274 -1.16 -2.52 -29.91
N LEU A 275 -0.89 -1.34 -30.42
CA LEU A 275 -1.43 -0.08 -29.95
C LEU A 275 -2.56 0.33 -30.91
N ASN A 276 -3.79 0.21 -30.48
CA ASN A 276 -4.97 0.55 -31.27
C ASN A 276 -5.73 1.69 -30.61
N GLY A 277 -6.38 2.54 -31.38
CA GLY A 277 -7.17 3.62 -30.80
C GLY A 277 -7.94 4.44 -31.80
N LYS A 278 -8.88 5.23 -31.27
CA LYS A 278 -9.62 6.22 -32.04
C LYS A 278 -8.86 7.54 -32.14
N SER A 279 -8.22 7.95 -31.02
CA SER A 279 -7.55 9.25 -30.98
C SER A 279 -6.48 9.30 -29.90
N PHE A 280 -5.38 10.00 -30.16
CA PHE A 280 -4.31 10.21 -29.22
C PHE A 280 -3.60 11.55 -29.44
N ASP A 281 -3.42 12.34 -28.38
CA ASP A 281 -2.61 13.56 -28.41
C ASP A 281 -1.17 13.21 -28.00
N SER A 282 -0.30 13.06 -28.98
CA SER A 282 1.13 12.74 -28.78
C SER A 282 2.02 13.96 -28.59
N THR A 283 1.45 15.17 -28.61
CA THR A 283 2.19 16.45 -28.55
C THR A 283 3.23 16.49 -27.45
N GLN A 284 2.84 16.10 -26.22
CA GLN A 284 3.75 16.15 -25.07
C GLN A 284 4.83 15.05 -25.14
N LEU A 285 4.48 13.87 -25.61
CA LEU A 285 5.47 12.79 -25.81
C LEU A 285 6.53 13.18 -26.82
N ILE A 286 6.12 13.76 -27.97
CA ILE A 286 7.03 14.22 -29.02
C ILE A 286 7.92 15.33 -28.47
N ASN A 287 7.37 16.30 -27.75
CA ASN A 287 8.15 17.37 -27.14
C ASN A 287 9.19 16.83 -26.14
N ASN A 288 8.82 15.84 -25.31
CA ASN A 288 9.72 15.24 -24.33
C ASN A 288 10.85 14.43 -25.01
N ILE A 289 10.55 13.75 -26.12
CA ILE A 289 11.57 13.03 -26.92
C ILE A 289 12.53 14.02 -27.60
N SER A 290 12.01 15.12 -28.14
CA SER A 290 12.79 16.10 -28.88
C SER A 290 13.68 16.97 -27.99
N ASN A 291 13.26 17.22 -26.73
CA ASN A 291 13.97 18.01 -25.74
C ASN A 291 14.76 17.09 -24.80
N SER A 292 15.94 16.64 -25.23
CA SER A 292 16.82 15.70 -24.50
C SER A 292 17.38 16.20 -23.16
N GLU A 293 17.05 17.43 -22.73
CA GLU A 293 17.48 18.03 -21.46
C GLU A 293 16.48 17.85 -20.30
N SER A 294 15.36 17.13 -20.49
CA SER A 294 14.43 16.94 -19.37
C SER A 294 14.93 15.81 -18.45
N ASP A 295 15.19 16.14 -17.19
CA ASP A 295 15.53 15.23 -16.07
C ASP A 295 14.46 14.14 -15.79
N ASN A 296 13.39 14.05 -16.58
CA ASN A 296 12.32 13.11 -16.50
C ASN A 296 12.36 12.12 -17.66
N ASN A 297 13.25 11.14 -17.59
CA ASN A 297 13.25 10.04 -18.55
C ASN A 297 12.07 9.11 -18.30
N PHE A 298 10.87 9.49 -18.79
CA PHE A 298 9.72 8.58 -18.87
C PHE A 298 10.12 7.26 -19.55
N PHE A 299 11.01 7.32 -20.55
CA PHE A 299 11.51 6.17 -21.27
C PHE A 299 12.49 5.29 -20.49
N GLU A 300 13.14 5.77 -19.43
CA GLU A 300 14.00 4.94 -18.58
C GLU A 300 13.25 3.75 -17.96
N ILE A 301 11.95 3.90 -17.68
CA ILE A 301 11.12 2.81 -17.15
C ILE A 301 11.01 1.67 -18.18
N PHE A 302 11.13 1.97 -19.47
CA PHE A 302 11.02 1.03 -20.58
C PHE A 302 12.35 0.55 -21.15
N GLU A 303 13.51 0.91 -20.60
CA GLU A 303 14.83 0.52 -21.11
C GLU A 303 15.00 -0.99 -21.35
N ASN A 304 14.31 -1.82 -20.56
CA ASN A 304 14.35 -3.28 -20.72
C ASN A 304 13.18 -3.82 -21.56
N PHE A 305 12.39 -2.92 -22.13
CA PHE A 305 11.20 -3.28 -22.91
C PHE A 305 11.58 -3.44 -24.39
N ASN A 306 12.10 -4.62 -24.72
CA ASN A 306 12.52 -4.93 -26.08
C ASN A 306 11.41 -5.67 -26.83
N SER A 307 10.56 -4.90 -27.53
CA SER A 307 9.39 -5.43 -28.24
C SER A 307 9.05 -4.57 -29.45
N THR A 308 8.44 -5.19 -30.46
CA THR A 308 7.86 -4.46 -31.59
C THR A 308 6.45 -4.00 -31.24
N ILE A 309 6.13 -2.76 -31.52
CA ILE A 309 4.79 -2.21 -31.33
C ILE A 309 4.19 -1.93 -32.71
N LYS A 310 3.09 -2.60 -33.03
CA LYS A 310 2.28 -2.27 -34.19
C LYS A 310 1.27 -1.20 -33.77
N VAL A 311 1.30 -0.07 -34.44
CA VAL A 311 0.40 1.06 -34.15
C VAL A 311 -0.71 1.09 -35.18
N ASN A 312 -1.94 1.39 -34.74
CA ASN A 312 -3.12 1.61 -35.58
C ASN A 312 -4.07 2.56 -34.84
N ILE A 313 -3.99 3.85 -35.13
CA ILE A 313 -4.78 4.90 -34.47
C ILE A 313 -5.45 5.75 -35.56
N ASP A 314 -6.77 5.93 -35.43
CA ASP A 314 -7.55 6.67 -36.45
C ASP A 314 -7.13 8.15 -36.55
N GLU A 315 -6.86 8.80 -35.39
CA GLU A 315 -6.47 10.21 -35.33
C GLU A 315 -5.32 10.42 -34.32
N VAL A 316 -4.16 10.90 -34.78
CA VAL A 316 -3.02 11.26 -33.92
C VAL A 316 -2.70 12.75 -34.06
N LYS A 317 -2.81 13.48 -32.96
CA LYS A 317 -2.39 14.88 -32.88
C LYS A 317 -0.91 14.94 -32.54
N LEU A 318 -0.11 15.51 -33.45
CA LEU A 318 1.34 15.63 -33.32
C LEU A 318 1.76 16.93 -32.61
N ASP A 319 1.05 18.03 -32.91
CA ASP A 319 1.23 19.34 -32.31
C ASP A 319 -0.08 20.15 -32.35
N LYS A 320 -0.02 21.46 -32.08
CA LYS A 320 -1.19 22.34 -32.07
C LYS A 320 -1.96 22.41 -33.42
N ASN A 321 -1.26 22.21 -34.54
CA ASN A 321 -1.75 22.45 -35.86
C ASN A 321 -1.81 21.19 -36.73
N ASN A 322 -1.10 20.14 -36.36
CA ASN A 322 -0.91 18.96 -37.19
C ASN A 322 -1.60 17.72 -36.57
N ILE A 323 -2.54 17.18 -37.35
CA ILE A 323 -3.23 15.93 -37.06
C ILE A 323 -3.00 14.98 -38.24
N VAL A 324 -2.65 13.75 -37.92
CA VAL A 324 -2.50 12.65 -38.88
C VAL A 324 -3.67 11.69 -38.70
N ASN A 325 -4.34 11.39 -39.80
CA ASN A 325 -5.43 10.40 -39.81
C ASN A 325 -4.92 9.05 -40.32
N ASN A 326 -5.51 7.97 -39.81
CA ASN A 326 -5.15 6.58 -40.16
C ASN A 326 -3.65 6.32 -39.99
N PHE A 327 -3.12 6.63 -38.78
CA PHE A 327 -1.73 6.42 -38.42
C PHE A 327 -1.46 4.93 -38.19
N ASN A 328 -0.64 4.32 -39.10
CA ASN A 328 -0.30 2.89 -39.09
C ASN A 328 1.21 2.67 -39.06
#